data_bb2a173e5624460fd912ec2b0dfb66e5
#
_entry.id   bb2a173e5624460fd912ec2b0dfb66e5
#
_cell.length_a   1.000
_cell.length_b   1.000
_cell.length_c   1.000
_cell.angle_alpha   90.00
_cell.angle_beta   90.00
_cell.angle_gamma   90.00
#
_symmetry.space_group_name_H-M   'P 1'
#
loop_
_entity.id
_entity.type
_entity.pdbx_description
1 polymer ?
#
loop_
_entity_poly.entity_id
_entity_poly.type
_entity_poly.pdbx_seq_one_letter_code
_entity_poly.pdbx_strand_id
1 'polypeptide(L)'
;MQRFKPIFLLAPLAALLIAAAPSTMPGATPDRADRLAQAAALVDNGKPAEALAILDPLLAESDLPADKGQVEGLRSFALARIGKFAEARAAIELAVDSALNPTPLLLRQLFVLRAITGDVNGAAQTLQLVAESNPKWLAELPHELIADVQRTTASDEQRSFDLAYTLVAASYAPPDETVSDGDALRLAVIAGLAKRDRLEDAKPIIAALINTANIARLAIDRRYQSLWPALEARLGPSADTADAAFIAAAEQKLAARPQSIVARAGVAEALNIASKEPEALERIKDIGASPEALAKMTNRELWTLNLKAALLNDAGRTDEALAVLDAVASLPAEGRPNTLAFRIIAADMAEEASRHADALTRVAAADSADLNDYGKQALAGIRVCALARSGKLAEAQKIALLAGWTKEGNNRALQAAFACLGRLDAAAAVLIKRLDDESSRDDALFELQPFLINDRPNAPDKLTKAALRALKARPDVKAAFLKHGRDLPAAIAPPR
;
A
#
# COMPACT_ATOMS: atom_id res chain seq x y z
N MET A 1 -5.72 -16.53 -6.90
CA MET A 1 -6.63 -16.79 -5.77
C MET A 1 -5.89 -17.60 -4.72
N GLN A 2 -5.25 -16.96 -3.76
CA GLN A 2 -4.72 -17.64 -2.57
C GLN A 2 -5.90 -18.16 -1.75
N ARG A 3 -5.82 -19.42 -1.32
CA ARG A 3 -6.84 -20.04 -0.45
C ARG A 3 -6.80 -19.33 0.90
N PHE A 4 -7.73 -18.41 1.13
CA PHE A 4 -7.95 -17.81 2.44
C PHE A 4 -8.25 -18.92 3.45
N LYS A 5 -7.44 -19.04 4.50
CA LYS A 5 -7.76 -19.89 5.64
C LYS A 5 -8.96 -19.27 6.37
N PRO A 6 -9.96 -20.05 6.80
CA PRO A 6 -11.22 -19.54 7.38
C PRO A 6 -11.08 -18.94 8.79
N ILE A 7 -9.93 -18.40 9.14
CA ILE A 7 -9.60 -17.85 10.47
C ILE A 7 -10.43 -16.59 10.82
N PHE A 8 -10.96 -15.88 9.81
CA PHE A 8 -11.68 -14.61 9.99
C PHE A 8 -13.13 -14.71 10.49
N LEU A 9 -13.66 -15.94 10.68
CA LEU A 9 -15.07 -16.18 11.03
C LEU A 9 -15.29 -16.40 12.55
N LEU A 10 -14.32 -16.05 13.42
CA LEU A 10 -14.29 -16.44 14.83
C LEU A 10 -14.84 -15.39 15.81
N ALA A 11 -15.66 -14.42 15.39
CA ALA A 11 -16.29 -13.53 16.37
C ALA A 11 -17.40 -14.27 17.15
N PRO A 12 -17.50 -14.12 18.48
CA PRO A 12 -18.54 -14.75 19.28
C PRO A 12 -19.92 -14.21 18.91
N LEU A 13 -20.87 -15.11 18.65
CA LEU A 13 -22.23 -14.79 18.19
C LEU A 13 -23.17 -14.32 19.31
N ALA A 14 -22.75 -14.46 20.58
CA ALA A 14 -23.52 -13.96 21.72
C ALA A 14 -23.91 -12.46 21.58
N ALA A 15 -23.10 -11.66 20.87
CA ALA A 15 -23.39 -10.27 20.59
C ALA A 15 -24.59 -10.06 19.64
N LEU A 16 -24.92 -11.04 18.80
CA LEU A 16 -26.05 -10.96 17.86
C LEU A 16 -27.42 -11.01 18.62
N LEU A 17 -27.46 -11.73 19.72
CA LEU A 17 -28.66 -11.88 20.56
C LEU A 17 -28.90 -10.67 21.46
N ILE A 18 -27.84 -9.95 21.86
CA ILE A 18 -27.94 -8.75 22.73
C ILE A 18 -28.40 -7.52 21.93
N ALA A 19 -28.04 -7.41 20.66
CA ALA A 19 -28.47 -6.33 19.78
C ALA A 19 -29.96 -6.45 19.35
N ALA A 20 -30.53 -7.64 19.47
CA ALA A 20 -31.96 -7.89 19.43
C ALA A 20 -32.56 -7.75 20.84
N ALA A 21 -32.23 -6.62 21.55
CA ALA A 21 -32.98 -6.26 22.76
C ALA A 21 -34.48 -6.24 22.40
N PRO A 22 -35.35 -6.80 23.21
CA PRO A 22 -36.72 -7.02 22.88
C PRO A 22 -37.41 -5.67 22.58
N SER A 23 -37.61 -5.38 21.32
CA SER A 23 -38.89 -4.84 20.96
C SER A 23 -39.83 -5.86 21.49
N THR A 24 -40.54 -5.56 22.56
CA THR A 24 -41.60 -6.39 23.11
C THR A 24 -42.66 -6.54 22.02
N MET A 25 -42.35 -7.39 21.04
CA MET A 25 -43.34 -7.86 20.08
C MET A 25 -44.24 -8.87 20.80
N PRO A 26 -45.54 -8.62 20.92
CA PRO A 26 -46.44 -9.58 21.46
C PRO A 26 -46.46 -10.81 20.51
N GLY A 27 -45.87 -11.91 20.95
CA GLY A 27 -45.94 -13.16 20.19
C GLY A 27 -44.66 -14.02 20.12
N ALA A 28 -43.48 -13.55 20.59
CA ALA A 28 -42.33 -14.43 20.68
C ALA A 28 -42.56 -15.43 21.83
N THR A 29 -42.73 -16.68 21.51
CA THR A 29 -42.79 -17.73 22.51
C THR A 29 -41.42 -17.88 23.18
N PRO A 30 -41.30 -18.12 24.51
CA PRO A 30 -40.05 -18.39 25.20
C PRO A 30 -39.21 -19.48 24.52
N ASP A 31 -39.84 -20.46 23.94
CA ASP A 31 -39.24 -21.56 23.18
C ASP A 31 -38.40 -21.08 21.95
N ARG A 32 -38.86 -20.04 21.23
CA ARG A 32 -38.12 -19.53 20.08
C ARG A 32 -36.81 -18.85 20.48
N ALA A 33 -36.84 -17.99 21.46
CA ALA A 33 -35.64 -17.28 21.95
C ALA A 33 -34.60 -18.27 22.49
N ASP A 34 -35.03 -19.29 23.20
CA ASP A 34 -34.19 -20.35 23.74
C ASP A 34 -33.54 -21.16 22.61
N ARG A 35 -34.30 -21.51 21.57
CA ARG A 35 -33.81 -22.25 20.37
C ARG A 35 -32.76 -21.41 19.60
N LEU A 36 -32.97 -20.11 19.43
CA LEU A 36 -31.99 -19.20 18.80
C LEU A 36 -30.72 -19.10 19.64
N ALA A 37 -30.83 -18.96 20.96
CA ALA A 37 -29.69 -18.92 21.86
C ALA A 37 -28.90 -20.25 21.83
N GLN A 38 -29.59 -21.38 21.81
CA GLN A 38 -28.97 -22.69 21.67
C GLN A 38 -28.25 -22.84 20.32
N ALA A 39 -28.85 -22.40 19.21
CA ALA A 39 -28.24 -22.44 17.88
C ALA A 39 -26.97 -21.55 17.83
N ALA A 40 -27.00 -20.33 18.41
CA ALA A 40 -25.85 -19.46 18.49
C ALA A 40 -24.71 -20.11 19.29
N ALA A 41 -25.02 -20.69 20.45
CA ALA A 41 -24.01 -21.39 21.26
C ALA A 41 -23.41 -22.61 20.52
N LEU A 42 -24.17 -23.31 19.73
CA LEU A 42 -23.67 -24.43 18.92
C LEU A 42 -22.71 -23.93 17.82
N VAL A 43 -23.01 -22.82 17.15
CA VAL A 43 -22.09 -22.23 16.18
C VAL A 43 -20.78 -21.79 16.84
N ASP A 44 -20.86 -21.13 18.01
CA ASP A 44 -19.66 -20.68 18.75
C ASP A 44 -18.82 -21.86 19.24
N ASN A 45 -19.46 -22.97 19.61
CA ASN A 45 -18.79 -24.21 20.03
C ASN A 45 -18.31 -25.09 18.86
N GLY A 46 -18.35 -24.60 17.61
CA GLY A 46 -17.85 -25.33 16.44
C GLY A 46 -18.75 -26.51 16.00
N LYS A 47 -20.05 -26.45 16.31
CA LYS A 47 -21.06 -27.45 15.95
C LYS A 47 -22.10 -26.89 14.95
N PRO A 48 -21.67 -26.37 13.79
CA PRO A 48 -22.55 -25.67 12.86
C PRO A 48 -23.66 -26.57 12.27
N ALA A 49 -23.42 -27.88 12.10
CA ALA A 49 -24.42 -28.77 11.60
C ALA A 49 -25.57 -28.98 12.60
N GLU A 50 -25.28 -29.08 13.90
CA GLU A 50 -26.28 -29.15 14.95
C GLU A 50 -27.08 -27.83 15.04
N ALA A 51 -26.43 -26.70 14.84
CA ALA A 51 -27.08 -25.40 14.80
C ALA A 51 -28.06 -25.29 13.62
N LEU A 52 -27.67 -25.74 12.42
CA LEU A 52 -28.57 -25.75 11.24
C LEU A 52 -29.78 -26.61 11.46
N ALA A 53 -29.67 -27.75 12.15
CA ALA A 53 -30.82 -28.62 12.47
C ALA A 53 -31.87 -27.93 13.35
N ILE A 54 -31.49 -26.89 14.10
CA ILE A 54 -32.41 -26.03 14.86
C ILE A 54 -32.90 -24.85 14.01
N LEU A 55 -32.02 -24.24 13.20
CA LEU A 55 -32.33 -23.02 12.46
C LEU A 55 -33.25 -23.27 11.24
N ASP A 56 -33.07 -24.37 10.53
CA ASP A 56 -33.87 -24.66 9.33
C ASP A 56 -35.37 -24.82 9.66
N PRO A 57 -35.80 -25.57 10.71
CA PRO A 57 -37.19 -25.57 11.17
C PRO A 57 -37.68 -24.19 11.64
N LEU A 58 -36.86 -23.45 12.41
CA LEU A 58 -37.21 -22.10 12.85
C LEU A 58 -37.48 -21.14 11.69
N LEU A 59 -36.73 -21.27 10.61
CA LEU A 59 -36.93 -20.45 9.42
C LEU A 59 -38.27 -20.77 8.75
N ALA A 60 -38.68 -22.04 8.70
CA ALA A 60 -39.95 -22.45 8.15
C ALA A 60 -41.15 -22.00 9.00
N GLU A 61 -40.95 -21.89 10.32
CA GLU A 61 -41.96 -21.43 11.28
C GLU A 61 -42.08 -19.88 11.33
N SER A 62 -41.17 -19.16 10.66
CA SER A 62 -41.10 -17.71 10.74
C SER A 62 -41.96 -17.03 9.69
N ASP A 63 -42.99 -16.26 10.09
CA ASP A 63 -43.89 -15.55 9.21
C ASP A 63 -43.41 -14.10 8.93
N LEU A 64 -42.83 -13.44 9.94
CA LEU A 64 -42.42 -12.05 9.83
C LEU A 64 -41.00 -11.91 9.22
N PRO A 65 -40.76 -10.90 8.35
CA PRO A 65 -39.45 -10.66 7.75
C PRO A 65 -38.33 -10.48 8.80
N ALA A 66 -38.58 -9.74 9.88
CA ALA A 66 -37.60 -9.53 10.95
C ALA A 66 -37.21 -10.84 11.65
N ASP A 67 -38.15 -11.74 11.85
CA ASP A 67 -37.92 -13.06 12.42
C ASP A 67 -37.10 -13.95 11.49
N LYS A 68 -37.40 -13.93 10.19
CA LYS A 68 -36.61 -14.60 9.16
C LYS A 68 -35.19 -14.06 9.13
N GLY A 69 -35.03 -12.73 9.13
CA GLY A 69 -33.73 -12.06 9.13
C GLY A 69 -32.85 -12.48 10.32
N GLN A 70 -33.42 -12.63 11.51
CA GLN A 70 -32.68 -13.06 12.69
C GLN A 70 -32.19 -14.52 12.56
N VAL A 71 -33.05 -15.42 12.07
CA VAL A 71 -32.70 -16.83 11.82
C VAL A 71 -31.64 -16.92 10.71
N GLU A 72 -31.84 -16.21 9.59
CA GLU A 72 -30.90 -16.19 8.45
C GLU A 72 -29.55 -15.62 8.84
N GLY A 73 -29.50 -14.63 9.73
CA GLY A 73 -28.25 -14.11 10.27
C GLY A 73 -27.42 -15.21 10.94
N LEU A 74 -28.00 -15.96 11.88
CA LEU A 74 -27.32 -17.08 12.53
C LEU A 74 -27.00 -18.23 11.55
N ARG A 75 -27.93 -18.53 10.62
CA ARG A 75 -27.77 -19.53 9.59
C ARG A 75 -26.58 -19.24 8.68
N SER A 76 -26.38 -17.98 8.33
CA SER A 76 -25.19 -17.54 7.57
C SER A 76 -23.88 -17.90 8.25
N PHE A 77 -23.76 -17.68 9.55
CA PHE A 77 -22.55 -18.06 10.29
C PHE A 77 -22.34 -19.57 10.32
N ALA A 78 -23.40 -20.36 10.52
CA ALA A 78 -23.32 -21.81 10.52
C ALA A 78 -22.89 -22.35 9.15
N LEU A 79 -23.51 -21.85 8.05
CA LEU A 79 -23.18 -22.22 6.68
C LEU A 79 -21.74 -21.86 6.30
N ALA A 80 -21.27 -20.68 6.70
CA ALA A 80 -19.89 -20.25 6.46
C ALA A 80 -18.88 -21.19 7.14
N ARG A 81 -19.18 -21.66 8.35
CA ARG A 81 -18.31 -22.60 9.08
C ARG A 81 -18.17 -23.99 8.42
N ILE A 82 -19.15 -24.40 7.66
CA ILE A 82 -19.09 -25.65 6.89
C ILE A 82 -18.64 -25.44 5.43
N GLY A 83 -18.19 -24.22 5.09
CA GLY A 83 -17.67 -23.89 3.76
C GLY A 83 -18.71 -23.61 2.68
N LYS A 84 -19.99 -23.54 3.02
CA LYS A 84 -21.09 -23.23 2.10
C LYS A 84 -21.25 -21.72 1.91
N PHE A 85 -20.19 -21.08 1.38
CA PHE A 85 -20.09 -19.61 1.33
C PHE A 85 -21.16 -18.93 0.47
N ALA A 86 -21.57 -19.53 -0.63
CA ALA A 86 -22.63 -18.98 -1.48
C ALA A 86 -24.01 -18.98 -0.77
N GLU A 87 -24.35 -20.09 -0.08
CA GLU A 87 -25.56 -20.18 0.73
C GLU A 87 -25.52 -19.23 1.93
N ALA A 88 -24.33 -19.13 2.59
CA ALA A 88 -24.10 -18.21 3.69
C ALA A 88 -24.27 -16.74 3.27
N ARG A 89 -23.81 -16.38 2.04
CA ARG A 89 -24.01 -15.04 1.50
C ARG A 89 -25.49 -14.74 1.27
N ALA A 90 -26.23 -15.63 0.63
CA ALA A 90 -27.65 -15.42 0.42
C ALA A 90 -28.41 -15.23 1.76
N ALA A 91 -28.06 -16.01 2.78
CA ALA A 91 -28.65 -15.90 4.10
C ALA A 91 -28.35 -14.54 4.78
N ILE A 92 -27.09 -14.08 4.73
CA ILE A 92 -26.72 -12.80 5.36
C ILE A 92 -27.31 -11.59 4.61
N GLU A 93 -27.46 -11.65 3.28
CA GLU A 93 -28.14 -10.62 2.49
C GLU A 93 -29.58 -10.47 2.94
N LEU A 94 -30.32 -11.56 3.09
CA LEU A 94 -31.69 -11.53 3.63
C LEU A 94 -31.74 -10.99 5.07
N ALA A 95 -30.77 -11.36 5.90
CA ALA A 95 -30.70 -10.87 7.28
C ALA A 95 -30.48 -9.34 7.35
N VAL A 96 -29.58 -8.81 6.52
CA VAL A 96 -29.28 -7.38 6.48
C VAL A 96 -30.45 -6.59 5.87
N ASP A 97 -31.05 -7.09 4.79
CA ASP A 97 -32.20 -6.45 4.12
C ASP A 97 -33.45 -6.41 5.03
N SER A 98 -33.59 -7.39 5.93
CA SER A 98 -34.71 -7.47 6.87
C SER A 98 -34.48 -6.63 8.14
N ALA A 99 -33.26 -6.15 8.38
CA ALA A 99 -32.91 -5.41 9.58
C ALA A 99 -33.14 -3.90 9.39
N LEU A 100 -33.87 -3.27 10.30
CA LEU A 100 -34.02 -1.79 10.32
C LEU A 100 -32.66 -1.10 10.55
N ASN A 101 -31.82 -1.68 11.41
CA ASN A 101 -30.49 -1.20 11.73
C ASN A 101 -29.55 -2.42 11.80
N PRO A 102 -28.85 -2.77 10.72
CA PRO A 102 -27.91 -3.89 10.73
C PRO A 102 -26.81 -3.69 11.78
N THR A 103 -26.52 -4.74 12.53
CA THR A 103 -25.44 -4.69 13.53
C THR A 103 -24.06 -4.74 12.84
N PRO A 104 -22.99 -4.25 13.51
CA PRO A 104 -21.62 -4.36 13.00
C PRO A 104 -21.25 -5.79 12.60
N LEU A 105 -21.70 -6.76 13.37
CA LEU A 105 -21.41 -8.17 13.14
C LEU A 105 -22.07 -8.70 11.84
N LEU A 106 -23.31 -8.31 11.57
CA LEU A 106 -24.00 -8.68 10.31
C LEU A 106 -23.31 -8.02 9.10
N LEU A 107 -22.97 -6.73 9.20
CA LEU A 107 -22.26 -6.01 8.13
C LEU A 107 -20.87 -6.57 7.88
N ARG A 108 -20.13 -6.94 8.95
CA ARG A 108 -18.85 -7.63 8.82
C ARG A 108 -19.00 -8.96 8.09
N GLN A 109 -19.97 -9.77 8.47
CA GLN A 109 -20.24 -11.07 7.82
C GLN A 109 -20.61 -10.89 6.37
N LEU A 110 -21.48 -9.91 6.05
CA LEU A 110 -21.88 -9.57 4.69
C LEU A 110 -20.65 -9.15 3.85
N PHE A 111 -19.82 -8.25 4.37
CA PHE A 111 -18.60 -7.82 3.70
C PHE A 111 -17.66 -8.99 3.40
N VAL A 112 -17.37 -9.80 4.41
CA VAL A 112 -16.47 -10.97 4.27
C VAL A 112 -17.00 -11.93 3.21
N LEU A 113 -18.28 -12.29 3.28
CA LEU A 113 -18.88 -13.25 2.34
C LEU A 113 -18.93 -12.72 0.92
N ARG A 114 -19.27 -11.45 0.70
CA ARG A 114 -19.22 -10.81 -0.62
C ARG A 114 -17.81 -10.82 -1.19
N ALA A 115 -16.81 -10.42 -0.38
CA ALA A 115 -15.42 -10.40 -0.81
C ALA A 115 -14.90 -11.79 -1.20
N ILE A 116 -15.07 -12.81 -0.35
CA ILE A 116 -14.55 -14.17 -0.62
C ILE A 116 -15.31 -14.92 -1.72
N THR A 117 -16.57 -14.58 -1.98
CA THR A 117 -17.37 -15.17 -3.08
C THR A 117 -17.18 -14.42 -4.40
N GLY A 118 -16.32 -13.39 -4.45
CA GLY A 118 -16.01 -12.64 -5.66
C GLY A 118 -17.02 -11.55 -6.03
N ASP A 119 -17.98 -11.25 -5.16
CA ASP A 119 -18.88 -10.11 -5.32
C ASP A 119 -18.19 -8.81 -4.84
N VAL A 120 -17.19 -8.36 -5.60
CA VAL A 120 -16.39 -7.19 -5.29
C VAL A 120 -17.25 -5.92 -5.22
N ASN A 121 -18.27 -5.84 -6.08
CA ASN A 121 -19.17 -4.69 -6.13
C ASN A 121 -20.02 -4.60 -4.87
N GLY A 122 -20.63 -5.72 -4.47
CA GLY A 122 -21.38 -5.77 -3.22
C GLY A 122 -20.49 -5.55 -2.00
N ALA A 123 -19.24 -6.05 -2.00
CA ALA A 123 -18.28 -5.78 -0.92
C ALA A 123 -17.96 -4.29 -0.81
N ALA A 124 -17.71 -3.59 -1.93
CA ALA A 124 -17.48 -2.14 -1.94
C ALA A 124 -18.71 -1.37 -1.41
N GLN A 125 -19.92 -1.73 -1.84
CA GLN A 125 -21.17 -1.15 -1.31
C GLN A 125 -21.32 -1.38 0.19
N THR A 126 -20.93 -2.57 0.69
CA THR A 126 -20.98 -2.85 2.13
C THR A 126 -20.00 -1.97 2.91
N LEU A 127 -18.81 -1.69 2.36
CA LEU A 127 -17.86 -0.74 2.97
C LEU A 127 -18.45 0.67 3.07
N GLN A 128 -19.15 1.14 2.03
CA GLN A 128 -19.86 2.43 2.05
C GLN A 128 -20.95 2.44 3.14
N LEU A 129 -21.78 1.42 3.19
CA LEU A 129 -22.83 1.29 4.21
C LEU A 129 -22.24 1.28 5.64
N VAL A 130 -21.13 0.58 5.85
CA VAL A 130 -20.43 0.57 7.15
C VAL A 130 -19.91 1.97 7.50
N ALA A 131 -19.27 2.66 6.54
CA ALA A 131 -18.75 4.00 6.74
C ALA A 131 -19.85 5.04 7.06
N GLU A 132 -20.99 4.94 6.39
CA GLU A 132 -22.16 5.82 6.61
C GLU A 132 -22.85 5.54 7.94
N SER A 133 -22.97 4.25 8.33
CA SER A 133 -23.63 3.84 9.56
C SER A 133 -22.79 4.19 10.80
N ASN A 134 -21.54 3.81 10.80
CA ASN A 134 -20.55 4.14 11.84
C ASN A 134 -19.12 3.89 11.35
N PRO A 135 -18.35 4.96 11.03
CA PRO A 135 -16.98 4.82 10.52
C PRO A 135 -16.03 3.96 11.38
N LYS A 136 -16.28 3.94 12.70
CA LYS A 136 -15.43 3.13 13.62
C LYS A 136 -15.52 1.63 13.37
N TRP A 137 -16.61 1.15 12.78
CA TRP A 137 -16.77 -0.27 12.46
C TRP A 137 -15.87 -0.74 11.32
N LEU A 138 -15.33 0.19 10.50
CA LEU A 138 -14.32 -0.16 9.48
C LEU A 138 -13.07 -0.79 10.09
N ALA A 139 -12.69 -0.41 11.32
CA ALA A 139 -11.55 -0.99 12.02
C ALA A 139 -11.77 -2.45 12.46
N GLU A 140 -13.03 -2.91 12.50
CA GLU A 140 -13.39 -4.28 12.83
C GLU A 140 -13.39 -5.21 11.60
N LEU A 141 -13.32 -4.64 10.39
CA LEU A 141 -13.30 -5.41 9.15
C LEU A 141 -11.89 -5.94 8.88
N PRO A 142 -11.78 -7.11 8.21
CA PRO A 142 -10.48 -7.63 7.78
C PRO A 142 -9.83 -6.68 6.76
N HIS A 143 -8.76 -6.01 7.16
CA HIS A 143 -8.10 -4.99 6.33
C HIS A 143 -7.49 -5.57 5.05
N GLU A 144 -7.02 -6.84 5.05
CA GLU A 144 -6.55 -7.51 3.84
C GLU A 144 -7.66 -7.65 2.79
N LEU A 145 -8.89 -7.93 3.24
CA LEU A 145 -10.03 -8.00 2.31
C LEU A 145 -10.42 -6.61 1.79
N ILE A 146 -10.31 -5.56 2.61
CA ILE A 146 -10.49 -4.17 2.15
C ILE A 146 -9.46 -3.85 1.07
N ALA A 147 -8.18 -4.18 1.29
CA ALA A 147 -7.11 -3.98 0.32
C ALA A 147 -7.33 -4.80 -0.97
N ASP A 148 -7.86 -6.03 -0.87
CA ASP A 148 -8.21 -6.85 -2.03
C ASP A 148 -9.36 -6.25 -2.85
N VAL A 149 -10.39 -5.75 -2.18
CA VAL A 149 -11.51 -5.06 -2.84
C VAL A 149 -11.00 -3.80 -3.56
N GLN A 150 -10.17 -2.98 -2.91
CA GLN A 150 -9.56 -1.79 -3.53
C GLN A 150 -8.73 -2.17 -4.77
N ARG A 151 -7.89 -3.19 -4.68
CA ARG A 151 -7.05 -3.65 -5.79
C ARG A 151 -7.89 -4.15 -6.96
N THR A 152 -8.96 -4.88 -6.68
CA THR A 152 -9.82 -5.45 -7.71
C THR A 152 -10.70 -4.39 -8.36
N THR A 153 -11.08 -3.33 -7.63
CA THR A 153 -11.84 -2.21 -8.20
C THR A 153 -10.97 -1.21 -8.97
N ALA A 154 -9.65 -1.32 -8.90
CA ALA A 154 -8.70 -0.36 -9.51
C ALA A 154 -8.88 -0.17 -11.03
N SER A 155 -9.43 -1.16 -11.75
CA SER A 155 -9.75 -1.06 -13.18
C SER A 155 -11.01 -0.25 -13.50
N ASP A 156 -11.88 -0.01 -12.52
CA ASP A 156 -13.08 0.84 -12.61
C ASP A 156 -12.79 2.15 -11.89
N GLU A 157 -12.45 3.18 -12.66
CA GLU A 157 -11.99 4.48 -12.13
C GLU A 157 -13.03 5.14 -11.21
N GLN A 158 -14.32 5.08 -11.56
CA GLN A 158 -15.36 5.69 -10.73
C GLN A 158 -15.52 4.97 -9.41
N ARG A 159 -15.60 3.65 -9.43
CA ARG A 159 -15.77 2.83 -8.23
C ARG A 159 -14.54 2.89 -7.33
N SER A 160 -13.35 2.88 -7.90
CA SER A 160 -12.10 3.02 -7.18
C SER A 160 -12.03 4.37 -6.45
N PHE A 161 -12.47 5.44 -7.12
CA PHE A 161 -12.56 6.77 -6.53
C PHE A 161 -13.59 6.82 -5.41
N ASP A 162 -14.81 6.33 -5.63
CA ASP A 162 -15.90 6.37 -4.63
C ASP A 162 -15.51 5.59 -3.37
N LEU A 163 -14.89 4.41 -3.54
CA LEU A 163 -14.40 3.62 -2.42
C LEU A 163 -13.28 4.33 -1.65
N ALA A 164 -12.28 4.86 -2.35
CA ALA A 164 -11.19 5.60 -1.73
C ALA A 164 -11.71 6.85 -1.00
N TYR A 165 -12.63 7.59 -1.62
CA TYR A 165 -13.26 8.77 -1.02
C TYR A 165 -14.01 8.41 0.27
N THR A 166 -14.79 7.33 0.25
CA THR A 166 -15.52 6.83 1.42
C THR A 166 -14.57 6.49 2.57
N LEU A 167 -13.50 5.76 2.28
CA LEU A 167 -12.50 5.36 3.30
C LEU A 167 -11.76 6.57 3.87
N VAL A 168 -11.40 7.55 3.03
CA VAL A 168 -10.75 8.80 3.47
C VAL A 168 -11.72 9.65 4.31
N ALA A 169 -12.97 9.81 3.89
CA ALA A 169 -13.99 10.54 4.64
C ALA A 169 -14.26 9.91 6.02
N ALA A 170 -14.22 8.58 6.09
CA ALA A 170 -14.34 7.82 7.33
C ALA A 170 -13.06 7.80 8.18
N SER A 171 -11.99 8.47 7.75
CA SER A 171 -10.67 8.44 8.42
C SER A 171 -10.13 7.03 8.63
N TYR A 172 -10.42 6.12 7.69
CA TYR A 172 -9.95 4.74 7.77
C TYR A 172 -8.41 4.68 7.75
N ALA A 173 -7.85 3.97 8.72
CA ALA A 173 -6.43 3.68 8.81
C ALA A 173 -6.27 2.19 9.17
N PRO A 174 -5.60 1.40 8.31
CA PRO A 174 -5.30 0.02 8.62
C PRO A 174 -4.48 -0.10 9.92
N PRO A 175 -4.74 -1.13 10.75
CA PRO A 175 -4.14 -1.22 12.07
C PRO A 175 -2.62 -1.45 12.04
N ASP A 176 -2.10 -2.19 11.05
CA ASP A 176 -0.70 -2.64 11.00
C ASP A 176 0.16 -1.87 9.99
N GLU A 177 -0.22 -0.64 9.65
CA GLU A 177 0.50 0.22 8.73
C GLU A 177 1.27 1.34 9.45
N THR A 178 2.22 1.97 8.75
CA THR A 178 2.87 3.21 9.20
C THR A 178 1.85 4.36 9.17
N VAL A 179 2.19 5.51 9.74
CA VAL A 179 1.30 6.68 9.69
C VAL A 179 1.16 7.23 8.27
N SER A 180 2.16 7.02 7.41
CA SER A 180 2.19 7.48 6.02
C SER A 180 1.41 6.59 5.05
N ASP A 181 1.13 5.35 5.41
CA ASP A 181 0.42 4.42 4.51
C ASP A 181 -0.99 4.93 4.14
N GLY A 182 -1.67 5.62 5.06
CA GLY A 182 -2.96 6.29 4.77
C GLY A 182 -2.88 7.39 3.72
N ASP A 183 -1.69 7.93 3.44
CA ASP A 183 -1.51 8.96 2.42
C ASP A 183 -1.76 8.43 1.01
N ALA A 184 -1.53 7.15 0.74
CA ALA A 184 -1.80 6.55 -0.57
C ALA A 184 -3.28 6.70 -0.97
N LEU A 185 -4.21 6.46 -0.04
CA LEU A 185 -5.64 6.69 -0.26
C LEU A 185 -5.95 8.17 -0.46
N ARG A 186 -5.37 9.04 0.37
CA ARG A 186 -5.57 10.49 0.28
C ARG A 186 -5.10 11.04 -1.06
N LEU A 187 -3.93 10.60 -1.54
CA LEU A 187 -3.39 10.97 -2.85
C LEU A 187 -4.30 10.49 -3.99
N ALA A 188 -4.81 9.27 -3.92
CA ALA A 188 -5.75 8.75 -4.92
C ALA A 188 -7.04 9.58 -4.97
N VAL A 189 -7.56 9.99 -3.81
CA VAL A 189 -8.74 10.88 -3.75
C VAL A 189 -8.42 12.26 -4.29
N ILE A 190 -7.29 12.87 -3.94
CA ILE A 190 -6.87 14.19 -4.45
C ILE A 190 -6.74 14.15 -5.98
N ALA A 191 -6.11 13.10 -6.54
CA ALA A 191 -6.00 12.90 -7.98
C ALA A 191 -7.38 12.72 -8.64
N GLY A 192 -8.26 11.95 -8.01
CA GLY A 192 -9.63 11.77 -8.48
C GLY A 192 -10.47 13.04 -8.46
N LEU A 193 -10.30 13.90 -7.45
CA LEU A 193 -10.93 15.21 -7.36
C LEU A 193 -10.39 16.16 -8.43
N ALA A 194 -9.09 16.13 -8.71
CA ALA A 194 -8.48 16.91 -9.79
C ALA A 194 -9.10 16.58 -11.17
N LYS A 195 -9.29 15.29 -11.46
CA LYS A 195 -9.94 14.85 -12.72
C LYS A 195 -11.41 15.27 -12.85
N ARG A 196 -12.04 15.63 -11.73
CA ARG A 196 -13.45 16.04 -11.65
C ARG A 196 -13.63 17.53 -11.45
N ASP A 197 -12.55 18.32 -11.62
CA ASP A 197 -12.53 19.78 -11.37
C ASP A 197 -13.04 20.19 -9.96
N ARG A 198 -12.80 19.31 -8.97
CA ARG A 198 -13.24 19.48 -7.58
C ARG A 198 -12.09 19.65 -6.59
N LEU A 199 -11.01 20.31 -6.99
CA LEU A 199 -9.81 20.48 -6.16
C LEU A 199 -10.05 21.21 -4.83
N GLU A 200 -11.07 22.07 -4.75
CA GLU A 200 -11.43 22.74 -3.49
C GLU A 200 -11.80 21.74 -2.38
N ASP A 201 -12.43 20.61 -2.76
CA ASP A 201 -12.79 19.54 -1.83
C ASP A 201 -11.57 18.77 -1.30
N ALA A 202 -10.40 18.95 -1.91
CA ALA A 202 -9.16 18.32 -1.46
C ALA A 202 -8.49 19.03 -0.26
N LYS A 203 -8.86 20.27 0.05
CA LYS A 203 -8.22 21.05 1.13
C LYS A 203 -8.22 20.35 2.51
N PRO A 204 -9.34 19.78 3.01
CA PRO A 204 -9.32 19.04 4.26
C PRO A 204 -8.48 17.76 4.18
N ILE A 205 -8.39 17.12 3.00
CA ILE A 205 -7.59 15.92 2.78
C ILE A 205 -6.11 16.27 2.83
N ILE A 206 -5.69 17.40 2.23
CA ILE A 206 -4.31 17.92 2.29
C ILE A 206 -3.90 18.18 3.75
N ALA A 207 -4.79 18.75 4.56
CA ALA A 207 -4.51 19.00 5.97
C ALA A 207 -4.21 17.69 6.75
N ALA A 208 -4.73 16.56 6.28
CA ALA A 208 -4.52 15.24 6.88
C ALA A 208 -3.33 14.47 6.28
N LEU A 209 -2.65 14.98 5.24
CA LEU A 209 -1.42 14.37 4.72
C LEU A 209 -0.31 14.45 5.78
N ILE A 210 0.43 13.37 5.91
CA ILE A 210 1.48 13.24 6.94
C ILE A 210 2.88 13.23 6.32
N ASN A 211 3.08 12.50 5.22
CA ASN A 211 4.40 12.33 4.63
C ASN A 211 4.82 13.59 3.86
N THR A 212 5.91 14.21 4.28
CA THR A 212 6.47 15.43 3.68
C THR A 212 6.76 15.26 2.19
N ALA A 213 7.27 14.11 1.77
CA ALA A 213 7.57 13.86 0.36
C ALA A 213 6.28 13.84 -0.49
N ASN A 214 5.17 13.31 0.04
CA ASN A 214 3.87 13.33 -0.62
C ASN A 214 3.32 14.75 -0.76
N ILE A 215 3.46 15.58 0.28
CA ILE A 215 3.06 16.99 0.23
C ILE A 215 3.91 17.74 -0.82
N ALA A 216 5.23 17.50 -0.85
CA ALA A 216 6.13 18.10 -1.83
C ALA A 216 5.78 17.67 -3.27
N ARG A 217 5.44 16.38 -3.52
CA ARG A 217 4.99 15.87 -4.82
C ARG A 217 3.77 16.63 -5.35
N LEU A 218 2.78 16.90 -4.51
CA LEU A 218 1.61 17.71 -4.90
C LEU A 218 1.99 19.18 -5.13
N ALA A 219 2.93 19.73 -4.34
CA ALA A 219 3.35 21.12 -4.45
C ALA A 219 4.20 21.43 -5.69
N ILE A 220 4.70 20.42 -6.41
CA ILE A 220 5.45 20.58 -7.66
C ILE A 220 4.60 20.36 -8.91
N ASP A 221 3.52 19.59 -8.84
CA ASP A 221 2.69 19.23 -10.02
C ASP A 221 1.64 20.32 -10.30
N ARG A 222 1.60 20.79 -11.55
CA ARG A 222 0.66 21.84 -11.98
C ARG A 222 -0.80 21.44 -11.94
N ARG A 223 -1.12 20.16 -11.96
CA ARG A 223 -2.50 19.69 -11.75
C ARG A 223 -3.10 20.21 -10.47
N TYR A 224 -2.25 20.46 -9.46
CA TYR A 224 -2.64 20.92 -8.13
C TYR A 224 -2.28 22.39 -7.87
N GLN A 225 -2.08 23.20 -8.92
CA GLN A 225 -1.59 24.57 -8.80
C GLN A 225 -2.47 25.45 -7.90
N SER A 226 -3.79 25.27 -7.93
CA SER A 226 -4.71 26.03 -7.07
C SER A 226 -4.54 25.69 -5.57
N LEU A 227 -3.96 24.54 -5.26
CA LEU A 227 -3.71 24.07 -3.90
C LEU A 227 -2.30 24.42 -3.39
N TRP A 228 -1.40 24.93 -4.23
CA TRP A 228 -0.02 25.23 -3.83
C TRP A 228 0.09 26.11 -2.59
N PRO A 229 -0.67 27.17 -2.40
CA PRO A 229 -0.57 27.97 -1.17
C PRO A 229 -0.83 27.15 0.10
N ALA A 230 -1.80 26.23 0.08
CA ALA A 230 -2.09 25.35 1.21
C ALA A 230 -1.01 24.30 1.43
N LEU A 231 -0.48 23.72 0.34
CA LEU A 231 0.63 22.75 0.38
C LEU A 231 1.92 23.38 0.88
N GLU A 232 2.25 24.59 0.42
CA GLU A 232 3.44 25.36 0.86
C GLU A 232 3.33 25.73 2.34
N ALA A 233 2.16 26.20 2.79
CA ALA A 233 1.92 26.46 4.21
C ALA A 233 2.08 25.19 5.06
N ARG A 234 1.66 24.03 4.52
CA ARG A 234 1.79 22.74 5.19
C ARG A 234 3.24 22.26 5.27
N LEU A 235 4.06 22.50 4.23
CA LEU A 235 5.50 22.23 4.24
C LEU A 235 6.21 23.10 5.28
N GLY A 236 5.95 24.41 5.26
CA GLY A 236 6.67 25.37 6.06
C GLY A 236 8.10 25.63 5.56
N PRO A 237 8.88 26.50 6.23
CA PRO A 237 10.26 26.77 5.86
C PRO A 237 11.11 25.50 5.85
N SER A 238 11.87 25.27 4.79
CA SER A 238 12.74 24.09 4.64
C SER A 238 12.04 22.74 4.86
N ALA A 239 10.73 22.69 4.65
CA ALA A 239 9.84 21.55 4.99
C ALA A 239 9.75 21.22 6.50
N ASP A 240 10.31 22.00 7.39
CA ASP A 240 10.42 21.73 8.83
C ASP A 240 9.08 21.49 9.51
N THR A 241 8.02 22.21 9.07
CA THR A 241 6.67 22.07 9.68
C THR A 241 6.09 20.69 9.37
N ALA A 242 6.20 20.22 8.12
CA ALA A 242 5.71 18.90 7.72
C ALA A 242 6.56 17.80 8.36
N ASP A 243 7.88 17.95 8.37
CA ASP A 243 8.80 16.97 8.97
C ASP A 243 8.56 16.81 10.48
N ALA A 244 8.39 17.90 11.21
CA ALA A 244 8.08 17.83 12.63
C ALA A 244 6.73 17.13 12.90
N ALA A 245 5.71 17.44 12.09
CA ALA A 245 4.41 16.80 12.21
C ALA A 245 4.47 15.30 11.88
N PHE A 246 5.24 14.92 10.87
CA PHE A 246 5.41 13.51 10.49
C PHE A 246 6.13 12.72 11.59
N ILE A 247 7.23 13.24 12.11
CA ILE A 247 7.97 12.61 13.22
C ILE A 247 7.07 12.47 14.45
N ALA A 248 6.34 13.54 14.84
CA ALA A 248 5.47 13.49 16.01
C ALA A 248 4.36 12.43 15.86
N ALA A 249 3.71 12.33 14.69
CA ALA A 249 2.68 11.33 14.44
C ALA A 249 3.24 9.90 14.45
N ALA A 250 4.43 9.70 13.88
CA ALA A 250 5.11 8.40 13.90
C ALA A 250 5.50 7.96 15.32
N GLU A 251 6.04 8.89 16.14
CA GLU A 251 6.37 8.62 17.55
C GLU A 251 5.13 8.33 18.37
N GLN A 252 4.02 9.03 18.15
CA GLN A 252 2.75 8.74 18.81
C GLN A 252 2.24 7.32 18.49
N LYS A 253 2.33 6.91 17.21
CA LYS A 253 1.96 5.56 16.80
C LYS A 253 2.86 4.51 17.43
N LEU A 254 4.17 4.77 17.50
CA LEU A 254 5.12 3.88 18.18
C LEU A 254 4.84 3.79 19.68
N ALA A 255 4.53 4.90 20.35
CA ALA A 255 4.18 4.91 21.77
C ALA A 255 2.93 4.06 22.06
N ALA A 256 1.94 4.08 21.17
CA ALA A 256 0.75 3.22 21.26
C ALA A 256 1.04 1.73 20.99
N ARG A 257 2.14 1.40 20.28
CA ARG A 257 2.53 0.04 19.88
C ARG A 257 4.05 -0.16 20.00
N PRO A 258 4.62 -0.16 21.20
CA PRO A 258 6.08 -0.12 21.41
C PRO A 258 6.84 -1.31 20.81
N GLN A 259 6.19 -2.45 20.63
CA GLN A 259 6.79 -3.67 20.08
C GLN A 259 6.62 -3.80 18.55
N SER A 260 5.91 -2.89 17.91
CA SER A 260 5.65 -2.97 16.47
C SER A 260 6.89 -2.57 15.66
N ILE A 261 7.41 -3.52 14.88
CA ILE A 261 8.49 -3.27 13.90
C ILE A 261 8.04 -2.23 12.88
N VAL A 262 6.80 -2.33 12.40
CA VAL A 262 6.24 -1.39 11.40
C VAL A 262 6.13 0.03 11.96
N ALA A 263 5.71 0.20 13.23
CA ALA A 263 5.67 1.52 13.86
C ALA A 263 7.08 2.11 14.05
N ARG A 264 8.07 1.30 14.42
CA ARG A 264 9.49 1.71 14.49
C ARG A 264 10.03 2.12 13.11
N ALA A 265 9.67 1.36 12.05
CA ALA A 265 10.01 1.70 10.68
C ALA A 265 9.40 3.04 10.26
N GLY A 266 8.16 3.33 10.65
CA GLY A 266 7.51 4.61 10.40
C GLY A 266 8.24 5.80 11.03
N VAL A 267 8.80 5.64 12.24
CA VAL A 267 9.65 6.68 12.86
C VAL A 267 10.96 6.85 12.07
N ALA A 268 11.59 5.74 11.67
CA ALA A 268 12.82 5.80 10.88
C ALA A 268 12.57 6.43 9.49
N GLU A 269 11.43 6.15 8.85
CA GLU A 269 11.01 6.78 7.60
C GLU A 269 10.87 8.30 7.78
N ALA A 270 10.14 8.74 8.81
CA ALA A 270 9.94 10.17 9.08
C ALA A 270 11.25 10.90 9.34
N LEU A 271 12.16 10.29 10.13
CA LEU A 271 13.50 10.83 10.38
C LEU A 271 14.35 10.89 9.09
N ASN A 272 14.30 9.84 8.26
CA ASN A 272 15.02 9.82 6.98
C ASN A 272 14.53 10.93 6.04
N ILE A 273 13.22 11.12 5.93
CA ILE A 273 12.64 12.19 5.10
C ILE A 273 13.06 13.58 5.64
N ALA A 274 13.15 13.74 6.95
CA ALA A 274 13.65 14.95 7.59
C ALA A 274 15.18 15.11 7.56
N SER A 275 15.91 14.33 6.75
CA SER A 275 17.38 14.35 6.64
C SER A 275 18.12 14.09 7.96
N LYS A 276 17.54 13.23 8.81
CA LYS A 276 18.12 12.78 10.09
C LYS A 276 18.50 11.30 9.99
N GLU A 277 19.28 10.95 8.95
CA GLU A 277 19.63 9.58 8.61
C GLU A 277 20.33 8.81 9.74
N PRO A 278 21.27 9.41 10.52
CA PRO A 278 21.87 8.70 11.66
C PRO A 278 20.85 8.32 12.75
N GLU A 279 19.91 9.21 13.06
CA GLU A 279 18.84 8.96 14.03
C GLU A 279 17.87 7.88 13.49
N ALA A 280 17.54 7.94 12.19
CA ALA A 280 16.71 6.96 11.53
C ALA A 280 17.32 5.54 11.61
N LEU A 281 18.62 5.42 11.30
CA LEU A 281 19.32 4.13 11.36
C LEU A 281 19.37 3.58 12.79
N GLU A 282 19.59 4.44 13.78
CA GLU A 282 19.61 4.05 15.20
C GLU A 282 18.27 3.42 15.63
N ARG A 283 17.14 3.92 15.13
CA ARG A 283 15.79 3.39 15.44
C ARG A 283 15.57 1.96 14.96
N ILE A 284 16.25 1.51 13.93
CA ILE A 284 16.01 0.21 13.28
C ILE A 284 17.26 -0.68 13.19
N LYS A 285 18.38 -0.30 13.81
CA LYS A 285 19.68 -1.01 13.69
C LYS A 285 19.62 -2.48 14.11
N ASP A 286 18.83 -2.81 15.12
CA ASP A 286 18.68 -4.16 15.70
C ASP A 286 17.63 -5.02 14.96
N ILE A 287 16.81 -4.41 14.09
CA ILE A 287 15.78 -5.16 13.35
C ILE A 287 16.46 -6.12 12.37
N GLY A 288 16.04 -7.39 12.41
CA GLY A 288 16.59 -8.44 11.55
C GLY A 288 18.03 -8.82 11.86
N ALA A 289 18.50 -8.61 13.09
CA ALA A 289 19.89 -8.84 13.48
C ALA A 289 20.32 -10.31 13.53
N SER A 290 19.37 -11.26 13.55
CA SER A 290 19.68 -12.70 13.49
C SER A 290 18.82 -13.44 12.47
N PRO A 291 19.26 -14.59 11.95
CA PRO A 291 18.46 -15.43 11.04
C PRO A 291 17.11 -15.84 11.64
N GLU A 292 17.06 -16.10 12.96
CA GLU A 292 15.84 -16.49 13.67
C GLU A 292 14.84 -15.32 13.75
N ALA A 293 15.33 -14.10 13.94
CA ALA A 293 14.51 -12.90 13.92
C ALA A 293 13.94 -12.66 12.51
N LEU A 294 14.79 -12.76 11.48
CA LEU A 294 14.37 -12.63 10.07
C LEU A 294 13.30 -13.66 9.68
N ALA A 295 13.48 -14.92 10.09
CA ALA A 295 12.55 -16.00 9.76
C ALA A 295 11.13 -15.78 10.34
N LYS A 296 11.00 -15.00 11.42
CA LYS A 296 9.73 -14.68 12.06
C LYS A 296 9.03 -13.44 11.49
N MET A 297 9.75 -12.62 10.73
CA MET A 297 9.21 -11.38 10.19
C MET A 297 8.15 -11.65 9.12
N THR A 298 7.08 -10.88 9.18
CA THR A 298 6.06 -10.83 8.15
C THR A 298 6.62 -10.17 6.87
N ASN A 299 5.95 -10.40 5.74
CA ASN A 299 6.34 -9.77 4.48
C ASN A 299 6.36 -8.22 4.57
N ARG A 300 5.47 -7.63 5.36
CA ARG A 300 5.43 -6.19 5.63
C ARG A 300 6.64 -5.72 6.44
N GLU A 301 6.98 -6.43 7.49
CA GLU A 301 8.13 -6.09 8.34
C GLU A 301 9.46 -6.20 7.62
N LEU A 302 9.60 -7.13 6.66
CA LEU A 302 10.81 -7.25 5.84
C LEU A 302 11.15 -5.97 5.06
N TRP A 303 10.15 -5.17 4.67
CA TRP A 303 10.41 -3.88 4.02
C TRP A 303 11.13 -2.85 4.90
N THR A 304 11.09 -3.00 6.23
CA THR A 304 11.95 -2.21 7.14
C THR A 304 13.43 -2.42 6.85
N LEU A 305 13.81 -3.61 6.38
CA LEU A 305 15.19 -3.94 6.04
C LEU A 305 15.64 -3.29 4.74
N ASN A 306 14.73 -2.99 3.82
CA ASN A 306 15.03 -2.14 2.67
C ASN A 306 15.39 -0.71 3.10
N LEU A 307 14.61 -0.11 4.00
CA LEU A 307 14.94 1.20 4.57
C LEU A 307 16.29 1.16 5.32
N LYS A 308 16.53 0.12 6.14
CA LYS A 308 17.80 -0.06 6.84
C LYS A 308 18.98 -0.15 5.87
N ALA A 309 18.84 -0.91 4.79
CA ALA A 309 19.90 -1.03 3.78
C ALA A 309 20.15 0.31 3.06
N ALA A 310 19.10 1.05 2.71
CA ALA A 310 19.24 2.38 2.11
C ALA A 310 20.01 3.33 3.04
N LEU A 311 19.63 3.40 4.32
CA LEU A 311 20.31 4.24 5.32
C LEU A 311 21.78 3.84 5.54
N LEU A 312 22.08 2.54 5.54
CA LEU A 312 23.46 2.06 5.61
C LEU A 312 24.27 2.46 4.36
N ASN A 313 23.68 2.35 3.19
CA ASN A 313 24.32 2.72 1.92
C ASN A 313 24.58 4.24 1.86
N ASP A 314 23.63 5.07 2.28
CA ASP A 314 23.78 6.53 2.38
C ASP A 314 24.86 6.93 3.39
N ALA A 315 25.09 6.13 4.44
CA ALA A 315 26.18 6.28 5.39
C ALA A 315 27.54 5.75 4.87
N GLY A 316 27.63 5.29 3.61
CA GLY A 316 28.83 4.70 3.03
C GLY A 316 29.15 3.26 3.49
N ARG A 317 28.19 2.61 4.19
CA ARG A 317 28.32 1.24 4.73
C ARG A 317 27.69 0.22 3.77
N THR A 318 28.07 0.30 2.48
CA THR A 318 27.48 -0.48 1.39
C THR A 318 27.60 -1.99 1.61
N ASP A 319 28.72 -2.48 2.18
CA ASP A 319 28.86 -3.94 2.45
C ASP A 319 27.80 -4.44 3.43
N GLU A 320 27.52 -3.67 4.48
CA GLU A 320 26.50 -4.00 5.47
C GLU A 320 25.11 -3.89 4.87
N ALA A 321 24.87 -2.87 4.03
CA ALA A 321 23.61 -2.71 3.32
C ALA A 321 23.29 -3.93 2.43
N LEU A 322 24.27 -4.36 1.63
CA LEU A 322 24.14 -5.53 0.76
C LEU A 322 23.96 -6.82 1.57
N ALA A 323 24.66 -6.98 2.69
CA ALA A 323 24.50 -8.14 3.57
C ALA A 323 23.06 -8.22 4.15
N VAL A 324 22.45 -7.08 4.52
CA VAL A 324 21.04 -7.03 4.96
C VAL A 324 20.10 -7.49 3.86
N LEU A 325 20.26 -6.99 2.64
CA LEU A 325 19.41 -7.36 1.50
C LEU A 325 19.58 -8.83 1.11
N ASP A 326 20.80 -9.35 1.11
CA ASP A 326 21.12 -10.74 0.82
C ASP A 326 20.50 -11.70 1.84
N ALA A 327 20.53 -11.34 3.12
CA ALA A 327 19.90 -12.12 4.17
C ALA A 327 18.39 -12.25 3.94
N VAL A 328 17.71 -11.18 3.54
CA VAL A 328 16.27 -11.22 3.19
C VAL A 328 16.04 -12.02 1.91
N ALA A 329 16.86 -11.80 0.88
CA ALA A 329 16.74 -12.46 -0.42
C ALA A 329 16.97 -13.97 -0.36
N SER A 330 17.66 -14.47 0.69
CA SER A 330 17.89 -15.89 0.94
C SER A 330 16.75 -16.60 1.68
N LEU A 331 15.76 -15.85 2.19
CA LEU A 331 14.61 -16.47 2.86
C LEU A 331 13.76 -17.28 1.86
N PRO A 332 13.13 -18.38 2.33
CA PRO A 332 12.21 -19.15 1.50
C PRO A 332 11.09 -18.24 0.94
N ALA A 333 10.82 -18.36 -0.36
CA ALA A 333 9.80 -17.57 -1.05
C ALA A 333 8.36 -17.93 -0.63
N GLU A 334 8.18 -19.14 -0.05
CA GLU A 334 6.86 -19.59 0.41
C GLU A 334 6.28 -18.65 1.47
N GLY A 335 5.14 -18.03 1.17
CA GLY A 335 4.50 -17.01 2.02
C GLY A 335 5.20 -15.64 2.02
N ARG A 336 6.27 -15.45 1.22
CA ARG A 336 7.07 -14.23 1.12
C ARG A 336 7.33 -13.82 -0.34
N PRO A 337 6.30 -13.38 -1.08
CA PRO A 337 6.43 -13.10 -2.52
C PRO A 337 7.44 -11.98 -2.84
N ASN A 338 7.78 -11.14 -1.87
CA ASN A 338 8.65 -9.98 -2.09
C ASN A 338 10.15 -10.27 -1.93
N THR A 339 10.57 -11.47 -1.51
CA THR A 339 12.01 -11.80 -1.37
C THR A 339 12.79 -11.63 -2.67
N LEU A 340 12.13 -11.84 -3.81
CA LEU A 340 12.70 -11.61 -5.13
C LEU A 340 13.01 -10.13 -5.41
N ALA A 341 12.16 -9.21 -4.92
CA ALA A 341 12.40 -7.77 -5.06
C ALA A 341 13.71 -7.35 -4.37
N PHE A 342 14.05 -7.97 -3.23
CA PHE A 342 15.29 -7.67 -2.53
C PHE A 342 16.55 -8.06 -3.32
N ARG A 343 16.49 -9.09 -4.19
CA ARG A 343 17.58 -9.43 -5.11
C ARG A 343 17.81 -8.33 -6.13
N ILE A 344 16.73 -7.78 -6.69
CA ILE A 344 16.80 -6.68 -7.65
C ILE A 344 17.36 -5.43 -6.96
N ILE A 345 16.87 -5.10 -5.76
CA ILE A 345 17.33 -3.94 -4.99
C ILE A 345 18.81 -4.07 -4.63
N ALA A 346 19.28 -5.26 -4.25
CA ALA A 346 20.67 -5.49 -3.96
C ALA A 346 21.59 -5.34 -5.20
N ALA A 347 21.10 -5.75 -6.37
CA ALA A 347 21.83 -5.56 -7.63
C ALA A 347 21.89 -4.07 -8.02
N ASP A 348 20.79 -3.34 -7.86
CA ASP A 348 20.71 -1.89 -8.12
C ASP A 348 21.64 -1.11 -7.20
N MET A 349 21.57 -1.38 -5.90
CA MET A 349 22.43 -0.77 -4.89
C MET A 349 23.93 -1.02 -5.16
N ALA A 350 24.30 -2.22 -5.57
CA ALA A 350 25.68 -2.52 -5.93
C ALA A 350 26.11 -1.71 -7.18
N GLU A 351 25.23 -1.52 -8.14
CA GLU A 351 25.48 -0.73 -9.34
C GLU A 351 25.64 0.76 -9.00
N GLU A 352 24.75 1.32 -8.22
CA GLU A 352 24.81 2.72 -7.75
C GLU A 352 26.09 3.01 -6.93
N ALA A 353 26.53 2.03 -6.14
CA ALA A 353 27.78 2.09 -5.40
C ALA A 353 29.03 1.87 -6.27
N SER A 354 28.89 1.84 -7.61
CA SER A 354 29.96 1.58 -8.58
C SER A 354 30.64 0.19 -8.44
N ARG A 355 29.95 -0.77 -7.85
CA ARG A 355 30.38 -2.18 -7.72
C ARG A 355 29.89 -3.00 -8.91
N HIS A 356 30.25 -2.58 -10.11
CA HIS A 356 29.64 -3.11 -11.35
C HIS A 356 29.82 -4.62 -11.52
N ALA A 357 30.95 -5.21 -11.10
CA ALA A 357 31.16 -6.66 -11.17
C ALA A 357 30.24 -7.43 -10.20
N ASP A 358 30.04 -6.92 -8.99
CA ASP A 358 29.10 -7.47 -8.01
C ASP A 358 27.66 -7.34 -8.52
N ALA A 359 27.27 -6.17 -9.05
CA ALA A 359 25.97 -5.97 -9.67
C ALA A 359 25.67 -6.97 -10.77
N LEU A 360 26.62 -7.25 -11.67
CA LEU A 360 26.47 -8.25 -12.73
C LEU A 360 26.29 -9.67 -12.18
N THR A 361 27.01 -10.03 -11.12
CA THR A 361 26.86 -11.32 -10.44
C THR A 361 25.47 -11.46 -9.83
N ARG A 362 24.96 -10.42 -9.17
CA ARG A 362 23.62 -10.39 -8.56
C ARG A 362 22.51 -10.45 -9.61
N VAL A 363 22.65 -9.71 -10.71
CA VAL A 363 21.71 -9.78 -11.83
C VAL A 363 21.66 -11.19 -12.40
N ALA A 364 22.82 -11.86 -12.62
CA ALA A 364 22.85 -13.23 -13.12
C ALA A 364 22.16 -14.22 -12.17
N ALA A 365 22.33 -14.04 -10.87
CA ALA A 365 21.66 -14.87 -9.86
C ALA A 365 20.14 -14.65 -9.80
N ALA A 366 19.66 -13.44 -10.16
CA ALA A 366 18.24 -13.13 -10.20
C ALA A 366 17.54 -13.54 -11.50
N ASP A 367 18.25 -13.60 -12.63
CA ASP A 367 17.71 -13.96 -13.96
C ASP A 367 17.03 -15.34 -14.02
N SER A 368 17.38 -16.26 -13.14
CA SER A 368 16.77 -17.59 -13.05
C SER A 368 15.39 -17.56 -12.35
N ALA A 369 14.99 -16.42 -11.82
CA ALA A 369 13.78 -16.28 -11.06
C ALA A 369 12.55 -15.98 -11.96
N ASP A 370 11.38 -16.39 -11.51
CA ASP A 370 10.11 -16.15 -12.21
C ASP A 370 9.64 -14.71 -12.01
N LEU A 371 10.28 -13.79 -12.75
CA LEU A 371 9.99 -12.36 -12.72
C LEU A 371 8.90 -11.98 -13.74
N ASN A 372 8.05 -11.02 -13.36
CA ASN A 372 7.20 -10.32 -14.32
C ASN A 372 8.04 -9.40 -15.24
N ASP A 373 7.43 -8.88 -16.30
CA ASP A 373 8.14 -8.05 -17.28
C ASP A 373 8.75 -6.79 -16.67
N TYR A 374 8.11 -6.19 -15.67
CA TYR A 374 8.66 -5.03 -14.95
C TYR A 374 9.97 -5.38 -14.24
N GLY A 375 10.01 -6.50 -13.53
CA GLY A 375 11.23 -6.98 -12.86
C GLY A 375 12.33 -7.38 -13.83
N LYS A 376 11.99 -8.04 -14.96
CA LYS A 376 12.95 -8.37 -16.03
C LYS A 376 13.60 -7.13 -16.62
N GLN A 377 12.79 -6.09 -16.87
CA GLN A 377 13.29 -4.81 -17.40
C GLN A 377 14.13 -4.04 -16.37
N ALA A 378 13.79 -4.11 -15.07
CA ALA A 378 14.64 -3.56 -14.00
C ALA A 378 16.03 -4.20 -14.03
N LEU A 379 16.11 -5.53 -14.04
CA LEU A 379 17.39 -6.26 -14.13
C LEU A 379 18.16 -5.94 -15.42
N ALA A 380 17.46 -5.82 -16.55
CA ALA A 380 18.09 -5.43 -17.82
C ALA A 380 18.71 -4.04 -17.74
N GLY A 381 18.03 -3.07 -17.12
CA GLY A 381 18.54 -1.71 -16.89
C GLY A 381 19.82 -1.72 -16.05
N ILE A 382 19.81 -2.43 -14.92
CA ILE A 382 20.96 -2.58 -14.03
C ILE A 382 22.12 -3.22 -14.79
N ARG A 383 21.88 -4.31 -15.53
CA ARG A 383 22.90 -4.99 -16.35
C ARG A 383 23.51 -4.08 -17.40
N VAL A 384 22.68 -3.29 -18.09
CA VAL A 384 23.15 -2.32 -19.11
C VAL A 384 24.06 -1.28 -18.45
N CYS A 385 23.66 -0.70 -17.33
CA CYS A 385 24.47 0.29 -16.62
C CYS A 385 25.81 -0.31 -16.13
N ALA A 386 25.76 -1.47 -15.48
CA ALA A 386 26.96 -2.12 -14.95
C ALA A 386 27.96 -2.50 -16.07
N LEU A 387 27.48 -3.01 -17.22
CA LEU A 387 28.32 -3.32 -18.38
C LEU A 387 28.91 -2.05 -19.01
N ALA A 388 28.09 -1.02 -19.25
CA ALA A 388 28.52 0.23 -19.85
C ALA A 388 29.60 0.93 -19.01
N ARG A 389 29.39 1.02 -17.70
CA ARG A 389 30.31 1.62 -16.73
C ARG A 389 31.57 0.77 -16.49
N SER A 390 31.53 -0.54 -16.79
CA SER A 390 32.70 -1.43 -16.82
C SER A 390 33.46 -1.38 -18.15
N GLY A 391 33.10 -0.51 -19.10
CA GLY A 391 33.74 -0.40 -20.41
C GLY A 391 33.29 -1.44 -21.45
N LYS A 392 32.31 -2.30 -21.12
CA LYS A 392 31.75 -3.35 -22.01
C LYS A 392 30.57 -2.81 -22.84
N LEU A 393 30.79 -1.70 -23.55
CA LEU A 393 29.71 -0.94 -24.20
C LEU A 393 28.96 -1.78 -25.27
N ALA A 394 29.66 -2.61 -26.05
CA ALA A 394 29.02 -3.44 -27.08
C ALA A 394 28.07 -4.50 -26.46
N GLU A 395 28.46 -5.11 -25.34
CA GLU A 395 27.60 -6.03 -24.61
C GLU A 395 26.39 -5.31 -24.02
N ALA A 396 26.59 -4.14 -23.43
CA ALA A 396 25.52 -3.30 -22.88
C ALA A 396 24.49 -2.93 -23.95
N GLN A 397 24.94 -2.51 -25.14
CA GLN A 397 24.06 -2.21 -26.27
C GLN A 397 23.23 -3.42 -26.71
N LYS A 398 23.87 -4.61 -26.78
CA LYS A 398 23.17 -5.86 -27.13
C LYS A 398 22.06 -6.17 -26.12
N ILE A 399 22.35 -6.07 -24.81
CA ILE A 399 21.33 -6.28 -23.77
C ILE A 399 20.20 -5.28 -23.89
N ALA A 400 20.51 -4.00 -24.08
CA ALA A 400 19.49 -2.95 -24.24
C ALA A 400 18.53 -3.21 -25.43
N LEU A 401 19.05 -3.79 -26.53
CA LEU A 401 18.22 -4.16 -27.69
C LEU A 401 17.32 -5.39 -27.43
N LEU A 402 17.79 -6.33 -26.61
CA LEU A 402 17.10 -7.59 -26.36
C LEU A 402 16.15 -7.55 -25.14
N ALA A 403 16.14 -6.49 -24.35
CA ALA A 403 15.45 -6.40 -23.07
C ALA A 403 13.91 -6.37 -23.17
N GLY A 404 13.32 -6.35 -24.37
CA GLY A 404 11.87 -6.42 -24.56
C GLY A 404 11.11 -5.25 -23.90
N TRP A 405 11.64 -4.02 -24.04
CA TRP A 405 11.01 -2.82 -23.50
C TRP A 405 9.60 -2.63 -24.07
N THR A 406 8.60 -2.58 -23.17
CA THR A 406 7.20 -2.37 -23.54
C THR A 406 6.73 -0.97 -23.15
N LYS A 407 5.61 -0.52 -23.70
CA LYS A 407 5.05 0.79 -23.39
C LYS A 407 4.63 0.90 -21.92
N GLU A 408 4.10 -0.17 -21.40
CA GLU A 408 3.62 -0.32 -20.00
C GLU A 408 4.73 -0.83 -19.05
N GLY A 409 5.96 -1.02 -19.56
CA GLY A 409 7.08 -1.55 -18.82
C GLY A 409 7.80 -0.52 -17.96
N ASN A 410 8.99 -0.90 -17.48
CA ASN A 410 9.80 -0.06 -16.61
C ASN A 410 10.52 1.07 -17.38
N ASN A 411 9.78 2.16 -17.69
CA ASN A 411 10.33 3.31 -18.41
C ASN A 411 11.47 4.01 -17.62
N ARG A 412 11.51 3.91 -16.28
CA ARG A 412 12.63 4.44 -15.46
C ARG A 412 13.92 3.65 -15.73
N ALA A 413 13.84 2.33 -15.75
CA ALA A 413 14.99 1.48 -16.08
C ALA A 413 15.46 1.69 -17.53
N LEU A 414 14.54 1.87 -18.47
CA LEU A 414 14.88 2.20 -19.87
C LEU A 414 15.61 3.55 -20.00
N GLN A 415 15.12 4.58 -19.30
CA GLN A 415 15.76 5.89 -19.25
C GLN A 415 17.18 5.79 -18.70
N ALA A 416 17.37 5.08 -17.58
CA ALA A 416 18.67 4.86 -16.97
C ALA A 416 19.61 4.11 -17.90
N ALA A 417 19.14 3.03 -18.55
CA ALA A 417 19.91 2.26 -19.54
C ALA A 417 20.43 3.16 -20.68
N PHE A 418 19.59 4.01 -21.26
CA PHE A 418 20.03 4.94 -22.31
C PHE A 418 21.03 5.98 -21.79
N ALA A 419 20.85 6.49 -20.57
CA ALA A 419 21.78 7.41 -19.94
C ALA A 419 23.17 6.76 -19.72
N CYS A 420 23.20 5.51 -19.23
CA CYS A 420 24.42 4.74 -19.03
C CYS A 420 25.14 4.42 -20.35
N LEU A 421 24.41 4.25 -21.45
CA LEU A 421 24.97 4.07 -22.80
C LEU A 421 25.46 5.40 -23.45
N GLY A 422 25.33 6.55 -22.76
CA GLY A 422 25.63 7.86 -23.31
C GLY A 422 24.62 8.34 -24.38
N ARG A 423 23.49 7.64 -24.53
CA ARG A 423 22.42 7.97 -25.50
C ARG A 423 21.46 9.00 -24.89
N LEU A 424 21.97 10.20 -24.59
CA LEU A 424 21.21 11.23 -23.88
C LEU A 424 19.94 11.68 -24.62
N ASP A 425 19.92 11.67 -25.96
CA ASP A 425 18.70 12.00 -26.72
C ASP A 425 17.59 10.97 -26.49
N ALA A 426 17.95 9.69 -26.50
CA ALA A 426 16.99 8.61 -26.23
C ALA A 426 16.50 8.66 -24.78
N ALA A 427 17.40 8.90 -23.81
CA ALA A 427 17.05 9.05 -22.40
C ALA A 427 16.11 10.26 -22.18
N ALA A 428 16.37 11.40 -22.85
CA ALA A 428 15.52 12.58 -22.81
C ALA A 428 14.12 12.29 -23.38
N ALA A 429 14.03 11.60 -24.52
CA ALA A 429 12.74 11.22 -25.10
C ALA A 429 11.90 10.34 -24.17
N VAL A 430 12.52 9.38 -23.47
CA VAL A 430 11.83 8.55 -22.46
C VAL A 430 11.39 9.40 -21.26
N LEU A 431 12.24 10.30 -20.77
CA LEU A 431 11.91 11.19 -19.65
C LEU A 431 10.75 12.13 -19.99
N ILE A 432 10.74 12.72 -21.20
CA ILE A 432 9.63 13.56 -21.68
C ILE A 432 8.33 12.71 -21.73
N LYS A 433 8.41 11.49 -22.26
CA LYS A 433 7.26 10.57 -22.25
C LYS A 433 6.75 10.30 -20.82
N ARG A 434 7.65 10.09 -19.85
CA ARG A 434 7.28 9.91 -18.43
C ARG A 434 6.62 11.16 -17.84
N LEU A 435 7.08 12.34 -18.20
CA LEU A 435 6.47 13.62 -17.80
C LEU A 435 5.07 13.82 -18.41
N ASP A 436 4.86 13.40 -19.65
CA ASP A 436 3.56 13.51 -20.33
C ASP A 436 2.55 12.43 -19.85
N ASP A 437 3.02 11.27 -19.40
CA ASP A 437 2.20 10.16 -18.93
C ASP A 437 1.77 10.37 -17.46
N GLU A 438 0.46 10.41 -17.23
CA GLU A 438 -0.12 10.67 -15.90
C GLU A 438 0.33 9.67 -14.83
N SER A 439 0.55 8.41 -15.19
CA SER A 439 0.93 7.35 -14.25
C SER A 439 2.38 7.41 -13.77
N SER A 440 3.27 8.05 -14.53
CA SER A 440 4.71 8.17 -14.23
C SER A 440 5.17 9.61 -13.99
N ARG A 441 4.29 10.59 -14.20
CA ARG A 441 4.60 12.03 -14.09
C ARG A 441 5.09 12.43 -12.72
N ASP A 442 4.42 11.99 -11.67
CA ASP A 442 4.76 12.35 -10.28
C ASP A 442 6.19 11.97 -9.94
N ASP A 443 6.59 10.74 -10.29
CA ASP A 443 7.95 10.28 -10.07
C ASP A 443 8.96 11.04 -10.93
N ALA A 444 8.63 11.29 -12.21
CA ALA A 444 9.52 12.02 -13.11
C ALA A 444 9.72 13.48 -12.66
N LEU A 445 8.67 14.17 -12.21
CA LEU A 445 8.76 15.53 -11.65
C LEU A 445 9.57 15.55 -10.36
N PHE A 446 9.38 14.57 -9.47
CA PHE A 446 10.05 14.51 -8.18
C PHE A 446 11.53 14.18 -8.34
N GLU A 447 11.89 13.21 -9.19
CA GLU A 447 13.28 12.84 -9.49
C GLU A 447 14.13 14.05 -9.98
N LEU A 448 13.49 14.98 -10.67
CA LEU A 448 14.18 16.15 -11.22
C LEU A 448 14.30 17.32 -10.24
N GLN A 449 13.83 17.19 -8.99
CA GLN A 449 13.93 18.29 -8.03
C GLN A 449 15.38 18.58 -7.65
N PRO A 450 15.77 19.86 -7.55
CA PRO A 450 17.15 20.25 -7.23
C PRO A 450 17.67 19.62 -5.94
N PHE A 451 16.84 19.55 -4.90
CA PHE A 451 17.23 18.97 -3.61
C PHE A 451 17.47 17.46 -3.65
N LEU A 452 17.04 16.74 -4.70
CA LEU A 452 17.32 15.31 -4.89
C LEU A 452 18.53 15.06 -5.80
N ILE A 453 18.73 15.90 -6.84
CA ILE A 453 19.80 15.69 -7.82
C ILE A 453 21.10 16.42 -7.48
N ASN A 454 21.12 17.23 -6.42
CA ASN A 454 22.33 17.87 -5.95
C ASN A 454 23.35 16.84 -5.40
N ASP A 455 24.63 17.14 -5.52
CA ASP A 455 25.69 16.29 -5.02
C ASP A 455 25.69 16.27 -3.49
N ARG A 456 25.75 15.05 -2.94
CA ARG A 456 26.06 14.80 -1.54
C ARG A 456 27.47 14.23 -1.43
N PRO A 457 28.27 14.61 -0.43
CA PRO A 457 29.67 14.17 -0.34
C PRO A 457 29.87 12.66 -0.41
N ASN A 458 28.98 11.90 0.21
CA ASN A 458 29.09 10.44 0.34
C ASN A 458 28.01 9.66 -0.43
N ALA A 459 27.22 10.34 -1.29
CA ALA A 459 26.16 9.65 -2.03
C ALA A 459 26.73 8.62 -3.01
N PRO A 460 26.26 7.37 -2.97
CA PRO A 460 26.73 6.32 -3.88
C PRO A 460 26.27 6.55 -5.33
N ASP A 461 25.14 7.18 -5.54
CA ASP A 461 24.45 7.35 -6.83
C ASP A 461 24.90 8.59 -7.67
N LYS A 462 26.15 9.03 -7.49
CA LYS A 462 26.71 10.24 -8.15
C LYS A 462 26.54 10.27 -9.67
N LEU A 463 26.75 9.12 -10.32
CA LEU A 463 26.64 9.02 -11.78
C LEU A 463 25.19 9.15 -12.24
N THR A 464 24.25 8.57 -11.53
CA THR A 464 22.81 8.69 -11.81
C THR A 464 22.33 10.13 -11.65
N LYS A 465 22.74 10.81 -10.56
CA LYS A 465 22.43 12.22 -10.32
C LYS A 465 23.05 13.14 -11.39
N ALA A 466 24.28 12.88 -11.80
CA ALA A 466 24.92 13.62 -12.89
C ALA A 466 24.15 13.48 -14.21
N ALA A 467 23.70 12.28 -14.55
CA ALA A 467 22.88 12.05 -15.73
C ALA A 467 21.53 12.79 -15.65
N LEU A 468 20.85 12.75 -14.52
CA LEU A 468 19.59 13.48 -14.31
C LEU A 468 19.77 15.00 -14.41
N ARG A 469 20.87 15.56 -13.89
CA ARG A 469 21.20 16.99 -14.06
C ARG A 469 21.42 17.34 -15.54
N ALA A 470 22.18 16.51 -16.26
CA ALA A 470 22.41 16.72 -17.68
C ALA A 470 21.10 16.66 -18.50
N LEU A 471 20.21 15.72 -18.17
CA LEU A 471 18.89 15.61 -18.81
C LEU A 471 18.03 16.85 -18.47
N LYS A 472 17.96 17.27 -17.21
CA LYS A 472 17.17 18.44 -16.79
C LYS A 472 17.64 19.73 -17.43
N ALA A 473 18.96 19.86 -17.69
CA ALA A 473 19.55 21.03 -18.33
C ALA A 473 19.18 21.17 -19.83
N ARG A 474 18.69 20.11 -20.46
CA ARG A 474 18.29 20.13 -21.88
C ARG A 474 17.05 21.02 -22.09
N PRO A 475 17.01 21.84 -23.16
CA PRO A 475 15.86 22.72 -23.42
C PRO A 475 14.54 21.96 -23.59
N ASP A 476 14.54 20.80 -24.29
CA ASP A 476 13.36 19.96 -24.55
C ASP A 476 12.81 19.35 -23.24
N VAL A 477 13.66 18.78 -22.41
CA VAL A 477 13.28 18.23 -21.10
C VAL A 477 12.81 19.34 -20.15
N LYS A 478 13.50 20.48 -20.13
CA LYS A 478 13.10 21.65 -19.32
C LYS A 478 11.72 22.17 -19.72
N ALA A 479 11.43 22.23 -21.03
CA ALA A 479 10.11 22.63 -21.51
C ALA A 479 9.02 21.65 -21.08
N ALA A 480 9.24 20.32 -21.21
CA ALA A 480 8.31 19.31 -20.74
C ALA A 480 8.11 19.35 -19.22
N PHE A 481 9.19 19.50 -18.44
CA PHE A 481 9.14 19.65 -17.00
C PHE A 481 8.29 20.86 -16.59
N LEU A 482 8.54 22.04 -17.16
CA LEU A 482 7.80 23.27 -16.85
C LEU A 482 6.34 23.25 -17.35
N LYS A 483 6.03 22.45 -18.37
CA LYS A 483 4.65 22.22 -18.81
C LYS A 483 3.82 21.54 -17.72
N HIS A 484 4.39 20.59 -17.00
CA HIS A 484 3.69 19.73 -16.05
C HIS A 484 3.97 20.06 -14.58
N GLY A 485 5.05 20.76 -14.28
CA GLY A 485 5.46 21.03 -12.90
C GLY A 485 6.31 22.29 -12.74
N ARG A 486 6.93 22.36 -11.57
CA ARG A 486 7.88 23.43 -11.20
C ARG A 486 8.97 22.88 -10.28
N ASP A 487 10.05 23.60 -10.11
CA ASP A 487 10.93 23.39 -8.97
C ASP A 487 10.22 23.84 -7.69
N LEU A 488 10.34 23.07 -6.63
CA LEU A 488 9.85 23.46 -5.33
C LEU A 488 10.62 24.72 -4.88
N PRO A 489 9.94 25.79 -4.43
CA PRO A 489 10.63 27.00 -3.97
C PRO A 489 11.68 26.69 -2.90
N ALA A 490 12.89 27.25 -3.06
CA ALA A 490 14.02 26.95 -2.17
C ALA A 490 13.73 27.21 -0.69
N ALA A 491 12.85 28.19 -0.40
CA ALA A 491 12.46 28.53 0.97
C ALA A 491 11.70 27.41 1.71
N ILE A 492 11.09 26.49 0.97
CA ILE A 492 10.26 25.38 1.52
C ILE A 492 10.80 24.00 1.11
N ALA A 493 11.83 23.95 0.27
CA ALA A 493 12.46 22.68 -0.13
C ALA A 493 13.23 22.07 1.05
N PRO A 494 13.18 20.72 1.20
CA PRO A 494 14.02 20.04 2.17
C PRO A 494 15.50 20.39 2.00
N PRO A 495 16.29 20.47 3.07
CA PRO A 495 17.69 20.85 3.02
C PRO A 495 18.62 19.78 2.42
N ARG A 496 18.13 18.86 1.67
CA ARG A 496 18.87 17.72 1.09
C ARG A 496 19.84 18.09 0.01
#